data_cb120283da06edb002115c79d50c5060
#
_entry.id   cb120283da06edb002115c79d50c5060
#
_cell.length_a   1.000
_cell.length_b   1.000
_cell.length_c   1.000
_cell.angle_alpha   90.00
_cell.angle_beta   90.00
_cell.angle_gamma   90.00
#
_symmetry.space_group_name_H-M   'P 1'
#
loop_
_entity.id
_entity.type
_entity.pdbx_description
1 polymer ?
#
loop_
_entity_poly.entity_id
_entity_poly.type
_entity_poly.pdbx_seq_one_letter_code
_entity_poly.pdbx_strand_id
1 'polypeptide(L)'
;MDRERMTEVNIKKAFWLVLPLLVMSCRDGSRSEHSIRFPYQWLDLQGFGGDIDQQRLREPSGICYGARSKTLFVVGDEGDLAEIQKDGTPVANYRIGGDLESIDIVPETGLLYVGVEGEDVILEFDPEKGSVTRRFPISRAFRGNAEFLKKQTTSYDNGIESIAFVPDSRHPEGGTFYVGNQWDPPMIMEVLVPLKSSRAEEAEARILRVLPLKMDDPAAMYYDPVTRRLNIVSDADNILIEATLEGKVIKQYAFPGNEQEGVCRDDEGYLYIAQDGGGIIKVKDLRPR
;
A
#
# COMPACT_ATOMS: atom_id res chain seq x y z
N MET A 1 38.31 -77.12 16.29
CA MET A 1 37.30 -78.00 16.88
C MET A 1 36.47 -77.14 17.82
N ASP A 2 35.24 -76.81 17.61
CA ASP A 2 34.17 -77.23 16.71
C ASP A 2 33.29 -76.01 16.37
N ARG A 3 32.64 -76.14 15.28
CA ARG A 3 31.64 -75.22 14.76
C ARG A 3 30.34 -75.40 15.56
N GLU A 4 29.64 -74.32 15.85
CA GLU A 4 28.20 -74.36 15.90
C GLU A 4 27.60 -73.11 15.26
N ARG A 5 26.73 -73.37 14.31
CA ARG A 5 25.88 -72.41 13.59
C ARG A 5 24.74 -72.00 14.49
N MET A 6 24.44 -70.75 14.55
CA MET A 6 23.11 -70.32 14.91
C MET A 6 22.50 -69.38 13.87
N THR A 7 21.33 -69.74 13.53
CA THR A 7 20.44 -69.28 12.48
C THR A 7 20.04 -67.82 12.60
N GLU A 8 20.05 -67.15 11.47
CA GLU A 8 19.48 -65.83 11.27
C GLU A 8 17.95 -65.82 11.52
N VAL A 9 17.49 -64.94 12.40
CA VAL A 9 16.09 -64.59 12.51
C VAL A 9 15.90 -63.24 11.88
N ASN A 10 15.27 -63.23 10.72
CA ASN A 10 14.94 -62.06 9.92
C ASN A 10 13.74 -61.33 10.52
N ILE A 11 13.94 -60.28 11.31
CA ILE A 11 12.87 -59.41 11.77
C ILE A 11 12.79 -58.19 10.86
N LYS A 12 11.84 -58.24 9.92
CA LYS A 12 11.42 -57.10 9.14
C LYS A 12 10.81 -56.06 10.05
N LYS A 13 11.58 -55.03 10.42
CA LYS A 13 11.02 -53.81 11.03
C LYS A 13 10.38 -52.98 9.94
N ALA A 14 9.05 -52.97 9.93
CA ALA A 14 8.27 -52.04 9.16
C ALA A 14 8.48 -50.63 9.76
N PHE A 15 9.23 -49.81 9.08
CA PHE A 15 9.30 -48.35 9.34
C PHE A 15 8.00 -47.72 8.82
N TRP A 16 7.11 -47.37 9.73
CA TRP A 16 6.02 -46.45 9.44
C TRP A 16 6.63 -45.04 9.35
N LEU A 17 6.78 -44.54 8.13
CA LEU A 17 7.03 -43.11 7.89
C LEU A 17 5.75 -42.38 8.27
N VAL A 18 5.74 -41.76 9.45
CA VAL A 18 4.77 -40.77 9.80
C VAL A 18 5.24 -39.48 9.10
N LEU A 19 4.67 -39.18 7.94
CA LEU A 19 4.77 -37.86 7.33
C LEU A 19 4.01 -36.90 8.25
N PRO A 20 4.64 -35.82 8.77
CA PRO A 20 3.86 -34.75 9.36
C PRO A 20 3.06 -34.11 8.21
N LEU A 21 1.74 -34.20 8.24
CA LEU A 21 0.88 -33.30 7.51
C LEU A 21 1.21 -31.89 8.02
N LEU A 22 1.99 -31.14 7.26
CA LEU A 22 1.97 -29.68 7.35
C LEU A 22 0.56 -29.28 6.91
N VAL A 23 -0.29 -29.01 7.88
CA VAL A 23 -1.50 -28.25 7.67
C VAL A 23 -1.00 -26.83 7.45
N MET A 24 -0.76 -26.46 6.17
CA MET A 24 -0.76 -25.08 5.79
C MET A 24 -2.15 -24.55 6.16
N SER A 25 -2.20 -23.84 7.26
CA SER A 25 -3.32 -22.97 7.59
C SER A 25 -3.28 -21.85 6.54
N CYS A 26 -3.96 -22.07 5.40
CA CYS A 26 -4.46 -20.94 4.65
C CYS A 26 -5.34 -20.19 5.64
N ARG A 27 -4.92 -19.03 6.10
CA ARG A 27 -5.83 -18.04 6.65
C ARG A 27 -6.81 -17.75 5.52
N ASP A 28 -7.98 -18.38 5.56
CA ASP A 28 -9.15 -17.96 4.84
C ASP A 28 -9.45 -16.56 5.37
N GLY A 29 -8.96 -15.52 4.67
CA GLY A 29 -9.32 -14.14 4.98
C GLY A 29 -10.85 -14.09 5.03
N SER A 30 -11.39 -13.65 6.15
CA SER A 30 -12.84 -13.53 6.35
C SER A 30 -13.39 -12.53 5.33
N ARG A 31 -13.77 -13.03 4.16
CA ARG A 31 -14.46 -12.22 3.16
C ARG A 31 -15.71 -11.67 3.81
N SER A 32 -15.78 -10.35 3.96
CA SER A 32 -16.99 -9.68 4.44
C SER A 32 -18.17 -10.20 3.63
N GLU A 33 -19.19 -10.74 4.30
CA GLU A 33 -20.39 -11.36 3.66
C GLU A 33 -21.14 -10.42 2.70
N HIS A 34 -20.75 -9.14 2.65
CA HIS A 34 -21.40 -8.10 1.84
C HIS A 34 -20.53 -7.56 0.71
N SER A 35 -19.33 -8.11 0.52
CA SER A 35 -18.43 -7.67 -0.57
C SER A 35 -18.83 -8.29 -1.89
N ILE A 36 -19.03 -7.46 -2.91
CA ILE A 36 -19.20 -7.92 -4.28
C ILE A 36 -17.83 -8.13 -4.93
N ARG A 37 -17.75 -9.06 -5.88
CA ARG A 37 -16.49 -9.28 -6.61
C ARG A 37 -16.10 -8.00 -7.36
N PHE A 38 -14.84 -7.59 -7.24
CA PHE A 38 -14.30 -6.47 -8.01
C PHE A 38 -14.38 -6.79 -9.50
N PRO A 39 -14.99 -5.94 -10.32
CA PRO A 39 -15.11 -6.19 -11.75
C PRO A 39 -13.84 -5.78 -12.48
N TYR A 40 -13.00 -6.74 -12.84
CA TYR A 40 -11.75 -6.53 -13.55
C TYR A 40 -11.52 -7.55 -14.65
N GLN A 41 -10.65 -7.22 -15.58
CA GLN A 41 -10.12 -8.12 -16.58
C GLN A 41 -8.62 -8.27 -16.40
N TRP A 42 -8.17 -9.51 -16.22
CA TRP A 42 -6.74 -9.84 -16.27
C TRP A 42 -6.17 -9.52 -17.64
N LEU A 43 -4.96 -8.97 -17.64
CA LEU A 43 -4.19 -8.80 -18.87
C LEU A 43 -3.29 -10.02 -18.99
N ASP A 44 -3.36 -10.69 -20.13
CA ASP A 44 -2.40 -11.73 -20.46
C ASP A 44 -1.10 -11.07 -20.90
N LEU A 45 -0.22 -10.83 -19.97
CA LEU A 45 1.12 -10.32 -20.21
C LEU A 45 2.09 -11.51 -20.30
N GLN A 46 2.08 -12.19 -21.45
CA GLN A 46 3.05 -13.24 -21.78
C GLN A 46 3.11 -14.41 -20.76
N GLY A 47 1.99 -14.79 -20.16
CA GLY A 47 1.89 -15.90 -19.22
C GLY A 47 2.22 -15.56 -17.76
N PHE A 48 2.39 -14.30 -17.41
CA PHE A 48 2.74 -13.85 -16.05
C PHE A 48 1.52 -13.36 -15.23
N GLY A 49 0.33 -13.70 -15.62
CA GLY A 49 -0.85 -13.40 -14.79
C GLY A 49 -1.10 -11.93 -14.47
N GLY A 50 -0.54 -11.02 -15.25
CA GLY A 50 -0.69 -9.57 -15.05
C GLY A 50 0.37 -8.92 -14.14
N ASP A 51 1.36 -9.66 -13.64
CA ASP A 51 2.50 -9.09 -12.92
C ASP A 51 3.43 -8.36 -13.90
N ILE A 52 3.67 -7.08 -13.63
CA ILE A 52 4.53 -6.22 -14.44
C ILE A 52 5.85 -5.86 -13.73
N ASP A 53 6.12 -6.36 -12.53
CA ASP A 53 7.34 -6.03 -11.80
C ASP A 53 8.59 -6.68 -12.41
N GLN A 54 9.18 -6.02 -13.39
CA GLN A 54 10.42 -6.47 -14.04
C GLN A 54 11.66 -6.23 -13.17
N GLN A 55 11.60 -5.31 -12.22
CA GLN A 55 12.71 -4.99 -11.32
C GLN A 55 12.82 -5.95 -10.14
N ARG A 56 11.75 -6.65 -9.83
CA ARG A 56 11.63 -7.48 -8.64
C ARG A 56 11.91 -6.65 -7.38
N LEU A 57 11.16 -5.55 -7.27
CA LEU A 57 11.17 -4.73 -6.07
C LEU A 57 10.90 -5.60 -4.84
N ARG A 58 11.64 -5.34 -3.78
CA ARG A 58 11.40 -6.01 -2.51
C ARG A 58 10.28 -5.27 -1.81
N GLU A 59 9.28 -6.05 -1.39
CA GLU A 59 8.18 -5.55 -0.56
C GLU A 59 7.61 -4.22 -1.10
N PRO A 60 7.02 -4.22 -2.33
CA PRO A 60 6.49 -3.00 -2.93
C PRO A 60 5.18 -2.58 -2.24
N SER A 61 5.24 -1.55 -1.40
CA SER A 61 4.19 -1.12 -0.49
C SER A 61 3.32 0.00 -1.06
N GLY A 62 3.89 0.97 -1.76
CA GLY A 62 3.13 2.08 -2.33
C GLY A 62 3.30 2.24 -3.84
N ILE A 63 2.24 2.64 -4.54
CA ILE A 63 2.28 2.91 -5.98
C ILE A 63 1.40 4.09 -6.38
N CYS A 64 1.90 5.00 -7.22
CA CYS A 64 1.10 6.07 -7.82
C CYS A 64 1.36 6.24 -9.32
N TYR A 65 0.42 6.90 -10.02
CA TYR A 65 0.52 7.17 -11.44
C TYR A 65 0.84 8.64 -11.73
N GLY A 66 1.96 8.89 -12.37
CA GLY A 66 2.38 10.20 -12.84
C GLY A 66 1.69 10.57 -14.16
N ALA A 67 0.61 11.34 -14.11
CA ALA A 67 -0.15 11.71 -15.31
C ALA A 67 0.65 12.55 -16.32
N ARG A 68 1.70 13.25 -15.89
CA ARG A 68 2.60 14.04 -16.78
C ARG A 68 3.66 13.15 -17.44
N SER A 69 4.34 12.33 -16.65
CA SER A 69 5.39 11.41 -17.11
C SER A 69 4.82 10.19 -17.84
N LYS A 70 3.56 9.83 -17.56
CA LYS A 70 2.89 8.60 -18.02
C LYS A 70 3.56 7.33 -17.47
N THR A 71 4.22 7.45 -16.33
CA THR A 71 4.94 6.39 -15.62
C THR A 71 4.28 6.09 -14.28
N LEU A 72 4.72 5.03 -13.64
CA LEU A 72 4.37 4.66 -12.28
C LEU A 72 5.57 4.93 -11.37
N PHE A 73 5.29 5.36 -10.15
CA PHE A 73 6.27 5.46 -9.08
C PHE A 73 5.88 4.46 -7.99
N VAL A 74 6.85 3.67 -7.55
CA VAL A 74 6.66 2.58 -6.59
C VAL A 74 7.66 2.75 -5.47
N VAL A 75 7.23 2.64 -4.24
CA VAL A 75 8.07 2.60 -3.04
C VAL A 75 8.02 1.22 -2.41
N GLY A 76 9.02 0.88 -1.62
CA GLY A 76 9.07 -0.34 -0.83
C GLY A 76 9.73 -0.09 0.52
N ASP A 77 9.45 -0.95 1.48
CA ASP A 77 9.83 -0.89 2.91
C ASP A 77 11.32 -0.67 3.12
N GLU A 78 12.15 -1.24 2.28
CA GLU A 78 13.59 -1.08 2.34
C GLU A 78 14.07 0.37 2.06
N GLY A 79 13.14 1.27 1.71
CA GLY A 79 13.42 2.69 1.43
C GLY A 79 13.84 2.99 0.00
N ASP A 80 13.47 2.14 -0.94
CA ASP A 80 13.68 2.33 -2.36
C ASP A 80 12.47 3.02 -3.01
N LEU A 81 12.73 3.86 -4.03
CA LEU A 81 11.72 4.41 -4.92
C LEU A 81 12.11 4.10 -6.36
N ALA A 82 11.23 3.47 -7.10
CA ALA A 82 11.42 3.16 -8.51
C ALA A 82 10.44 3.93 -9.38
N GLU A 83 10.91 4.44 -10.52
CA GLU A 83 10.06 4.87 -11.63
C GLU A 83 10.06 3.79 -12.70
N ILE A 84 8.86 3.35 -13.12
CA ILE A 84 8.69 2.31 -14.13
C ILE A 84 7.66 2.73 -15.18
N GLN A 85 7.76 2.18 -16.38
CA GLN A 85 6.73 2.29 -17.41
C GLN A 85 5.47 1.50 -17.01
N LYS A 86 4.34 1.76 -17.67
CA LYS A 86 3.07 1.05 -17.44
C LYS A 86 3.11 -0.46 -17.82
N ASP A 87 4.20 -0.92 -18.40
CA ASP A 87 4.48 -2.34 -18.67
C ASP A 87 5.55 -2.93 -17.74
N GLY A 88 6.00 -2.14 -16.76
CA GLY A 88 7.01 -2.53 -15.78
C GLY A 88 8.46 -2.29 -16.21
N THR A 89 8.69 -1.77 -17.41
CA THR A 89 10.06 -1.44 -17.85
C THR A 89 10.69 -0.40 -16.93
N PRO A 90 11.89 -0.65 -16.35
CA PRO A 90 12.57 0.29 -15.48
C PRO A 90 12.90 1.63 -16.17
N VAL A 91 12.69 2.74 -15.47
CA VAL A 91 13.05 4.10 -15.89
C VAL A 91 14.14 4.68 -14.99
N ALA A 92 13.91 4.73 -13.69
CA ALA A 92 14.86 5.24 -12.71
C ALA A 92 14.68 4.55 -11.36
N ASN A 93 15.75 4.56 -10.55
CA ASN A 93 15.74 4.08 -9.17
C ASN A 93 16.41 5.11 -8.27
N TYR A 94 15.82 5.30 -7.10
CA TYR A 94 16.31 6.22 -6.08
C TYR A 94 16.35 5.51 -4.73
N ARG A 95 17.25 5.95 -3.86
CA ARG A 95 17.33 5.51 -2.48
C ARG A 95 16.95 6.66 -1.56
N ILE A 96 15.79 6.55 -0.90
CA ILE A 96 15.30 7.54 0.08
C ILE A 96 15.73 7.10 1.49
N GLY A 97 15.58 5.82 1.80
CA GLY A 97 15.76 5.23 3.12
C GLY A 97 14.52 5.42 3.99
N GLY A 98 14.47 4.73 5.12
CA GLY A 98 13.28 4.64 5.97
C GLY A 98 12.35 3.52 5.48
N ASP A 99 11.27 3.36 6.17
CA ASP A 99 10.20 2.41 5.93
C ASP A 99 9.12 3.12 5.10
N LEU A 100 9.10 2.87 3.78
CA LEU A 100 8.29 3.64 2.83
C LEU A 100 7.03 2.87 2.47
N GLU A 101 5.89 3.25 3.03
CA GLU A 101 4.64 2.52 2.88
C GLU A 101 3.71 3.09 1.81
N SER A 102 3.80 4.36 1.53
CA SER A 102 2.84 4.99 0.63
C SER A 102 3.44 6.07 -0.23
N ILE A 103 2.83 6.29 -1.40
CA ILE A 103 3.24 7.35 -2.31
C ILE A 103 2.03 7.91 -3.07
N ASP A 104 1.97 9.21 -3.21
CA ASP A 104 1.08 9.86 -4.18
C ASP A 104 1.75 11.09 -4.80
N ILE A 105 1.14 11.64 -5.83
CA ILE A 105 1.67 12.75 -6.60
C ILE A 105 0.73 13.96 -6.54
N VAL A 106 1.28 15.15 -6.36
CA VAL A 106 0.52 16.40 -6.56
C VAL A 106 0.52 16.77 -8.04
N PRO A 107 -0.60 16.63 -8.76
CA PRO A 107 -0.62 16.76 -10.22
C PRO A 107 -0.21 18.14 -10.74
N GLU A 108 -0.42 19.20 -9.94
CA GLU A 108 -0.05 20.56 -10.28
C GLU A 108 1.46 20.76 -10.39
N THR A 109 2.23 20.13 -9.50
CA THR A 109 3.68 20.28 -9.39
C THR A 109 4.46 19.14 -10.03
N GLY A 110 3.91 17.93 -9.99
CA GLY A 110 4.61 16.70 -10.35
C GLY A 110 5.52 16.16 -9.23
N LEU A 111 5.51 16.80 -8.05
CA LEU A 111 6.24 16.33 -6.88
C LEU A 111 5.54 15.13 -6.27
N LEU A 112 6.34 14.17 -5.80
CA LEU A 112 5.89 12.98 -5.11
C LEU A 112 5.84 13.23 -3.61
N TYR A 113 4.89 12.61 -2.96
CA TYR A 113 4.75 12.62 -1.50
C TYR A 113 4.76 11.18 -1.01
N VAL A 114 5.65 10.89 -0.08
CA VAL A 114 5.94 9.54 0.40
C VAL A 114 5.68 9.47 1.88
N GLY A 115 4.84 8.54 2.31
CA GLY A 115 4.62 8.24 3.72
C GLY A 115 5.76 7.36 4.26
N VAL A 116 6.27 7.73 5.43
CA VAL A 116 7.29 6.97 6.16
C VAL A 116 6.65 6.44 7.43
N GLU A 117 6.55 5.13 7.53
CA GLU A 117 6.06 4.45 8.71
C GLU A 117 6.98 4.68 9.92
N GLY A 118 6.47 4.50 11.12
CA GLY A 118 7.25 4.67 12.35
C GLY A 118 7.68 6.09 12.69
N GLU A 119 7.92 6.95 11.69
CA GLU A 119 8.20 8.37 11.88
C GLU A 119 6.94 9.23 11.82
N ASP A 120 5.85 8.78 11.20
CA ASP A 120 4.63 9.51 10.85
C ASP A 120 4.95 10.82 10.08
N VAL A 121 5.75 10.68 9.04
CA VAL A 121 6.25 11.78 8.23
C VAL A 121 5.83 11.61 6.78
N ILE A 122 5.41 12.69 6.14
CA ILE A 122 5.26 12.77 4.69
C ILE A 122 6.49 13.46 4.12
N LEU A 123 7.23 12.81 3.24
CA LEU A 123 8.37 13.38 2.51
C LEU A 123 7.89 13.95 1.19
N GLU A 124 8.40 15.11 0.80
CA GLU A 124 8.29 15.63 -0.57
C GLU A 124 9.53 15.22 -1.34
N PHE A 125 9.35 14.50 -2.43
CA PHE A 125 10.43 14.08 -3.31
C PHE A 125 10.27 14.72 -4.70
N ASP A 126 11.35 15.27 -5.20
CA ASP A 126 11.43 15.86 -6.53
C ASP A 126 12.09 14.87 -7.50
N PRO A 127 11.33 14.22 -8.41
CA PRO A 127 11.90 13.24 -9.32
C PRO A 127 12.88 13.82 -10.33
N GLU A 128 12.77 15.13 -10.66
CA GLU A 128 13.72 15.78 -11.54
C GLU A 128 15.09 16.01 -10.85
N LYS A 129 15.07 16.25 -9.54
CA LYS A 129 16.30 16.36 -8.73
C LYS A 129 16.80 15.01 -8.19
N GLY A 130 15.93 14.01 -8.16
CA GLY A 130 16.22 12.71 -7.56
C GLY A 130 16.47 12.77 -6.05
N SER A 131 15.78 13.66 -5.33
CA SER A 131 16.03 13.87 -3.90
C SER A 131 14.81 14.36 -3.12
N VAL A 132 14.79 14.05 -1.82
CA VAL A 132 13.84 14.63 -0.86
C VAL A 132 14.15 16.13 -0.73
N THR A 133 13.11 16.94 -0.84
CA THR A 133 13.21 18.41 -0.77
C THR A 133 12.62 18.98 0.51
N ARG A 134 11.60 18.34 1.07
CA ARG A 134 10.96 18.76 2.33
C ARG A 134 10.45 17.56 3.14
N ARG A 135 10.25 17.80 4.42
CA ARG A 135 9.68 16.84 5.37
C ARG A 135 8.49 17.45 6.08
N PHE A 136 7.45 16.66 6.28
CA PHE A 136 6.22 17.09 6.93
C PHE A 136 5.82 16.09 8.03
N PRO A 137 6.40 16.22 9.25
CA PRO A 137 5.96 15.43 10.39
C PRO A 137 4.47 15.70 10.65
N ILE A 138 3.68 14.65 10.80
CA ILE A 138 2.26 14.76 11.15
C ILE A 138 2.14 15.01 12.64
N SER A 139 1.45 16.09 13.01
CA SER A 139 1.19 16.40 14.41
C SER A 139 0.43 15.26 15.08
N ARG A 140 0.98 14.75 16.17
CA ARG A 140 0.32 13.71 16.98
C ARG A 140 -0.86 14.22 17.78
N ALA A 141 -1.04 15.55 17.83
CA ALA A 141 -2.09 16.17 18.58
C ALA A 141 -3.35 16.41 17.73
N PHE A 142 -4.51 16.06 18.26
CA PHE A 142 -5.79 16.33 17.63
C PHE A 142 -6.88 16.57 18.67
N ARG A 143 -7.67 17.65 18.52
CA ARG A 143 -8.82 18.02 19.38
C ARG A 143 -8.51 18.00 20.87
N GLY A 144 -7.33 18.51 21.26
CA GLY A 144 -6.93 18.60 22.67
C GLY A 144 -6.31 17.33 23.25
N ASN A 145 -6.25 16.23 22.50
CA ASN A 145 -5.44 15.06 22.85
C ASN A 145 -4.05 15.21 22.21
N ALA A 146 -3.02 15.39 23.05
CA ALA A 146 -1.65 15.60 22.60
C ALA A 146 -0.99 14.34 22.02
N GLU A 147 -1.51 13.16 22.36
CA GLU A 147 -1.02 11.86 21.92
C GLU A 147 -2.13 11.09 21.15
N PHE A 148 -2.83 11.80 20.28
CA PHE A 148 -3.90 11.20 19.48
C PHE A 148 -3.33 10.13 18.52
N LEU A 149 -2.26 10.44 17.80
CA LEU A 149 -1.43 9.42 17.16
C LEU A 149 -0.40 8.94 18.18
N LYS A 150 -0.44 7.66 18.49
CA LYS A 150 0.51 7.06 19.43
C LYS A 150 1.88 6.96 18.77
N LYS A 151 2.93 7.30 19.53
CA LYS A 151 4.28 7.04 19.09
C LYS A 151 4.53 5.54 19.13
N GLN A 152 5.09 5.01 18.06
CA GLN A 152 5.60 3.65 18.08
C GLN A 152 6.65 3.47 19.18
N THR A 153 6.49 2.42 19.97
CA THR A 153 7.41 2.08 21.07
C THR A 153 8.08 0.74 20.86
N THR A 154 7.66 -0.02 19.86
CA THR A 154 8.15 -1.37 19.54
C THR A 154 8.34 -1.50 18.03
N SER A 155 9.13 -2.46 17.61
CA SER A 155 9.46 -2.78 16.21
C SER A 155 8.33 -3.49 15.45
N TYR A 156 7.07 -3.26 15.80
CA TYR A 156 5.91 -3.78 15.07
C TYR A 156 5.26 -2.62 14.35
N ASP A 157 5.02 -2.82 13.09
CA ASP A 157 4.40 -2.02 12.08
C ASP A 157 3.14 -1.32 12.59
N ASN A 158 3.24 -0.04 12.86
CA ASN A 158 2.13 0.80 13.31
C ASN A 158 2.42 2.22 12.89
N GLY A 159 1.73 2.72 11.90
CA GLY A 159 1.98 4.07 11.43
C GLY A 159 1.07 4.46 10.29
N ILE A 160 1.57 5.37 9.48
CA ILE A 160 0.90 5.78 8.26
C ILE A 160 1.23 4.82 7.13
N GLU A 161 0.20 4.09 6.66
CA GLU A 161 0.31 3.08 5.63
C GLU A 161 -0.11 3.59 4.25
N SER A 162 -1.11 4.44 4.20
CA SER A 162 -1.63 4.93 2.92
C SER A 162 -1.75 6.43 2.88
N ILE A 163 -1.50 7.01 1.70
CA ILE A 163 -1.77 8.43 1.43
C ILE A 163 -2.49 8.60 0.10
N ALA A 164 -3.35 9.61 0.01
CA ALA A 164 -3.94 10.07 -1.24
C ALA A 164 -4.10 11.59 -1.23
N PHE A 165 -3.60 12.27 -2.25
CA PHE A 165 -3.81 13.70 -2.42
C PHE A 165 -5.16 13.97 -3.06
N VAL A 166 -5.97 14.82 -2.43
CA VAL A 166 -7.25 15.28 -2.96
C VAL A 166 -7.12 16.74 -3.37
N PRO A 167 -7.06 17.03 -4.68
CA PRO A 167 -6.91 18.40 -5.16
C PRO A 167 -8.19 19.23 -4.93
N ASP A 168 -8.03 20.44 -4.43
CA ASP A 168 -9.07 21.49 -4.38
C ASP A 168 -8.45 22.82 -4.75
N SER A 169 -8.78 23.33 -5.93
CA SER A 169 -8.26 24.63 -6.42
C SER A 169 -8.69 25.85 -5.57
N ARG A 170 -9.70 25.67 -4.71
CA ARG A 170 -10.15 26.72 -3.78
C ARG A 170 -9.38 26.66 -2.45
N HIS A 171 -8.71 25.56 -2.17
CA HIS A 171 -7.93 25.41 -0.95
C HIS A 171 -6.58 26.15 -1.11
N PRO A 172 -6.11 26.93 -0.10
CA PRO A 172 -4.85 27.69 -0.18
C PRO A 172 -3.64 26.83 -0.55
N GLU A 173 -3.59 25.60 -0.02
CA GLU A 173 -2.51 24.63 -0.31
C GLU A 173 -2.71 23.86 -1.61
N GLY A 174 -3.83 24.05 -2.32
CA GLY A 174 -4.17 23.32 -3.55
C GLY A 174 -4.90 22.02 -3.33
N GLY A 175 -5.08 21.60 -2.08
CA GLY A 175 -5.75 20.37 -1.66
C GLY A 175 -5.31 19.91 -0.28
N THR A 176 -5.71 18.70 0.09
CA THR A 176 -5.33 18.05 1.34
C THR A 176 -4.95 16.59 1.07
N PHE A 177 -4.24 15.98 2.01
CA PHE A 177 -3.95 14.56 1.97
C PHE A 177 -4.97 13.80 2.82
N TYR A 178 -5.35 12.63 2.36
CA TYR A 178 -5.99 11.61 3.17
C TYR A 178 -4.93 10.59 3.53
N VAL A 179 -4.86 10.24 4.80
CA VAL A 179 -3.81 9.40 5.37
C VAL A 179 -4.45 8.27 6.14
N GLY A 180 -4.10 7.04 5.82
CA GLY A 180 -4.47 5.85 6.58
C GLY A 180 -3.44 5.60 7.67
N ASN A 181 -3.93 5.32 8.89
CA ASN A 181 -3.15 4.82 10.01
C ASN A 181 -3.56 3.36 10.24
N GLN A 182 -2.59 2.46 10.22
CA GLN A 182 -2.84 1.02 10.21
C GLN A 182 -3.49 0.53 11.51
N TRP A 183 -2.87 0.81 12.63
CA TRP A 183 -3.28 0.28 13.94
C TRP A 183 -3.35 1.37 15.01
N ASP A 184 -4.03 1.07 16.08
CA ASP A 184 -4.01 1.75 17.38
C ASP A 184 -4.40 3.24 17.42
N PRO A 185 -5.55 3.63 16.87
CA PRO A 185 -6.55 2.82 16.15
C PRO A 185 -6.38 2.88 14.64
N PRO A 186 -6.86 1.88 13.88
CA PRO A 186 -6.96 1.99 12.43
C PRO A 186 -7.96 3.09 12.04
N MET A 187 -7.55 4.00 11.17
CA MET A 187 -8.38 5.15 10.80
C MET A 187 -7.90 5.84 9.52
N ILE A 188 -8.78 6.58 8.89
CA ILE A 188 -8.45 7.52 7.82
C ILE A 188 -8.55 8.95 8.35
N MET A 189 -7.52 9.73 8.14
CA MET A 189 -7.42 11.14 8.53
C MET A 189 -7.34 12.04 7.31
N GLU A 190 -7.98 13.20 7.34
CA GLU A 190 -7.67 14.30 6.44
C GLU A 190 -6.58 15.17 7.07
N VAL A 191 -5.48 15.36 6.35
CA VAL A 191 -4.27 16.02 6.82
C VAL A 191 -3.95 17.23 5.96
N LEU A 192 -3.71 18.37 6.58
CA LEU A 192 -3.22 19.58 5.96
C LEU A 192 -1.69 19.57 5.94
N VAL A 193 -1.11 19.49 4.76
CA VAL A 193 0.32 19.67 4.52
C VAL A 193 0.54 21.10 4.00
N PRO A 194 1.45 21.91 4.58
CA PRO A 194 1.67 23.30 4.17
C PRO A 194 2.50 23.40 2.89
N LEU A 195 1.92 22.98 1.77
CA LEU A 195 2.58 22.87 0.47
C LEU A 195 2.99 24.23 -0.10
N LYS A 196 2.16 25.25 0.10
CA LYS A 196 2.32 26.63 -0.46
C LYS A 196 2.61 27.64 0.64
N SER A 197 2.06 27.45 1.84
CA SER A 197 2.19 28.42 2.94
C SER A 197 3.54 28.32 3.69
N SER A 198 4.27 27.21 3.55
CA SER A 198 5.63 27.07 4.09
C SER A 198 6.63 26.84 2.97
N ARG A 199 7.86 27.33 3.16
CA ARG A 199 9.03 27.05 2.32
C ARG A 199 10.18 26.42 3.13
N ALA A 200 9.93 26.12 4.41
CA ALA A 200 10.89 25.46 5.25
C ALA A 200 11.15 24.02 4.78
N GLU A 201 12.36 23.53 4.97
CA GLU A 201 12.74 22.15 4.70
C GLU A 201 11.95 21.16 5.58
N GLU A 202 11.55 21.61 6.78
CA GLU A 202 10.65 20.88 7.65
C GLU A 202 9.50 21.78 8.12
N ALA A 203 8.26 21.28 8.01
CA ALA A 203 7.07 21.98 8.46
C ALA A 203 6.01 20.99 8.91
N GLU A 204 5.37 21.25 10.05
CA GLU A 204 4.37 20.35 10.64
C GLU A 204 3.11 20.24 9.75
N ALA A 205 2.71 19.01 9.44
CA ALA A 205 1.40 18.70 8.90
C ALA A 205 0.37 18.50 10.03
N ARG A 206 -0.90 18.84 9.80
CA ARG A 206 -1.91 18.84 10.85
C ARG A 206 -3.15 18.02 10.47
N ILE A 207 -3.64 17.22 11.39
CA ILE A 207 -4.90 16.49 11.24
C ILE A 207 -6.05 17.51 11.28
N LEU A 208 -6.86 17.54 10.23
CA LEU A 208 -8.08 18.38 10.14
C LEU A 208 -9.29 17.64 10.69
N ARG A 209 -9.43 16.38 10.35
CA ARG A 209 -10.52 15.50 10.82
C ARG A 209 -10.15 14.03 10.65
N VAL A 210 -10.90 13.19 11.36
CA VAL A 210 -10.90 11.73 11.17
C VAL A 210 -12.22 11.35 10.49
N LEU A 211 -12.15 10.49 9.51
CA LEU A 211 -13.35 10.02 8.81
C LEU A 211 -14.12 9.01 9.67
N PRO A 212 -15.46 9.04 9.66
CA PRO A 212 -16.29 8.08 10.37
C PRO A 212 -16.39 6.74 9.64
N LEU A 213 -15.28 6.28 9.07
CA LEU A 213 -15.17 5.01 8.36
C LEU A 213 -14.46 4.02 9.27
N LYS A 214 -15.08 2.86 9.47
CA LYS A 214 -14.48 1.77 10.21
C LYS A 214 -13.96 0.75 9.24
N MET A 215 -12.69 0.46 9.32
CA MET A 215 -12.02 -0.60 8.62
C MET A 215 -10.76 -0.97 9.41
N ASP A 216 -10.32 -2.17 9.24
CA ASP A 216 -9.05 -2.62 9.74
C ASP A 216 -8.01 -2.42 8.62
N ASP A 217 -6.78 -2.09 8.98
CA ASP A 217 -5.65 -2.05 8.08
C ASP A 217 -5.88 -1.31 6.75
N PRO A 218 -5.95 0.04 6.75
CA PRO A 218 -6.06 0.83 5.53
C PRO A 218 -4.72 0.91 4.79
N ALA A 219 -4.26 -0.20 4.21
CA ALA A 219 -2.95 -0.39 3.63
C ALA A 219 -2.71 0.46 2.36
N ALA A 220 -3.72 0.62 1.50
CA ALA A 220 -3.57 1.42 0.28
C ALA A 220 -4.72 2.38 0.05
N MET A 221 -4.44 3.51 -0.62
CA MET A 221 -5.48 4.47 -0.96
C MET A 221 -5.14 5.27 -2.22
N TYR A 222 -6.15 5.55 -3.05
CA TYR A 222 -6.04 6.59 -4.09
C TYR A 222 -7.35 7.37 -4.23
N TYR A 223 -7.23 8.61 -4.69
CA TYR A 223 -8.36 9.44 -5.06
C TYR A 223 -8.67 9.32 -6.56
N ASP A 224 -9.93 9.00 -6.90
CA ASP A 224 -10.41 9.03 -8.30
C ASP A 224 -11.05 10.41 -8.59
N PRO A 225 -10.42 11.27 -9.41
CA PRO A 225 -10.94 12.60 -9.69
C PRO A 225 -12.21 12.59 -10.56
N VAL A 226 -12.50 11.49 -11.28
CA VAL A 226 -13.70 11.35 -12.11
C VAL A 226 -14.92 11.08 -11.24
N THR A 227 -14.83 10.10 -10.36
CA THR A 227 -15.92 9.74 -9.44
C THR A 227 -15.93 10.61 -8.18
N ARG A 228 -14.83 11.31 -7.91
CA ARG A 228 -14.57 12.12 -6.70
C ARG A 228 -14.69 11.28 -5.42
N ARG A 229 -14.11 10.10 -5.45
CA ARG A 229 -14.14 9.13 -4.35
C ARG A 229 -12.75 8.71 -3.92
N LEU A 230 -12.63 8.38 -2.64
CA LEU A 230 -11.51 7.61 -2.14
C LEU A 230 -11.76 6.13 -2.46
N ASN A 231 -10.71 5.46 -2.92
CA ASN A 231 -10.64 4.02 -3.07
C ASN A 231 -9.59 3.55 -2.06
N ILE A 232 -10.02 2.76 -1.10
CA ILE A 232 -9.22 2.38 0.07
C ILE A 232 -9.17 0.86 0.10
N VAL A 233 -7.98 0.31 0.22
CA VAL A 233 -7.76 -1.13 0.34
C VAL A 233 -7.50 -1.46 1.81
N SER A 234 -8.13 -2.52 2.28
CA SER A 234 -7.76 -3.21 3.51
C SER A 234 -7.10 -4.51 3.11
N ASP A 235 -5.83 -4.68 3.44
CA ASP A 235 -5.14 -5.94 3.22
C ASP A 235 -5.69 -7.03 4.14
N ALA A 236 -5.86 -6.75 5.42
CA ALA A 236 -6.40 -7.70 6.40
C ALA A 236 -7.72 -8.35 5.96
N ASP A 237 -8.57 -7.61 5.24
CA ASP A 237 -9.87 -8.09 4.76
C ASP A 237 -9.88 -8.47 3.27
N ASN A 238 -8.81 -8.18 2.53
CA ASN A 238 -8.72 -8.31 1.06
C ASN A 238 -9.89 -7.62 0.33
N ILE A 239 -10.19 -6.38 0.72
CA ILE A 239 -11.28 -5.60 0.15
C ILE A 239 -10.82 -4.24 -0.36
N LEU A 240 -11.54 -3.74 -1.36
CA LEU A 240 -11.49 -2.34 -1.77
C LEU A 240 -12.80 -1.65 -1.43
N ILE A 241 -12.72 -0.54 -0.71
CA ILE A 241 -13.85 0.31 -0.33
C ILE A 241 -13.85 1.58 -1.19
N GLU A 242 -14.95 1.85 -1.89
CA GLU A 242 -15.23 3.16 -2.44
C GLU A 242 -15.97 3.99 -1.39
N ALA A 243 -15.41 5.14 -1.01
CA ALA A 243 -16.00 6.05 -0.05
C ALA A 243 -16.07 7.49 -0.57
N THR A 244 -16.99 8.27 -0.03
CA THR A 244 -16.97 9.73 -0.22
C THR A 244 -15.85 10.35 0.61
N LEU A 245 -15.50 11.60 0.32
CA LEU A 245 -14.51 12.34 1.09
C LEU A 245 -14.93 12.57 2.56
N GLU A 246 -16.21 12.42 2.87
CA GLU A 246 -16.75 12.47 4.23
C GLU A 246 -16.71 11.11 4.95
N GLY A 247 -16.18 10.05 4.29
CA GLY A 247 -16.06 8.71 4.87
C GLY A 247 -17.33 7.86 4.79
N LYS A 248 -18.31 8.23 3.93
CA LYS A 248 -19.47 7.38 3.68
C LYS A 248 -19.11 6.29 2.68
N VAL A 249 -19.20 5.02 3.08
CA VAL A 249 -19.05 3.87 2.19
C VAL A 249 -20.13 3.88 1.10
N ILE A 250 -19.71 3.79 -0.14
CA ILE A 250 -20.59 3.69 -1.32
C ILE A 250 -20.67 2.25 -1.78
N LYS A 251 -19.52 1.57 -1.90
CA LYS A 251 -19.42 0.16 -2.27
C LYS A 251 -18.21 -0.48 -1.60
N GLN A 252 -18.29 -1.79 -1.50
CA GLN A 252 -17.22 -2.64 -1.02
C GLN A 252 -17.06 -3.83 -1.98
N TYR A 253 -15.82 -4.13 -2.33
CA TYR A 253 -15.48 -5.18 -3.27
C TYR A 253 -14.50 -6.15 -2.65
N ALA A 254 -14.65 -7.46 -2.91
CA ALA A 254 -13.55 -8.40 -2.73
C ALA A 254 -12.48 -8.08 -3.77
N PHE A 255 -11.27 -7.74 -3.33
CA PHE A 255 -10.22 -7.19 -4.18
C PHE A 255 -9.28 -8.30 -4.69
N PRO A 256 -8.75 -8.20 -5.92
CA PRO A 256 -7.79 -9.16 -6.43
C PRO A 256 -6.39 -8.93 -5.83
N GLY A 257 -5.62 -10.01 -5.76
CA GLY A 257 -4.27 -9.98 -5.20
C GLY A 257 -4.19 -10.60 -3.82
N ASN A 258 -3.06 -10.45 -3.17
CA ASN A 258 -2.77 -10.88 -1.81
C ASN A 258 -1.72 -9.94 -1.24
N GLU A 259 -1.83 -9.57 0.03
CA GLU A 259 -0.91 -8.60 0.65
C GLU A 259 -0.84 -7.30 -0.18
N GLN A 260 -2.02 -6.67 -0.38
CA GLN A 260 -2.16 -5.50 -1.25
C GLN A 260 -1.83 -4.22 -0.48
N GLU A 261 -0.63 -3.69 -0.66
CA GLU A 261 -0.13 -2.53 0.05
C GLU A 261 -0.18 -1.22 -0.77
N GLY A 262 -0.22 -1.33 -2.08
CA GLY A 262 -0.29 -0.16 -2.95
C GLY A 262 -1.36 -0.26 -4.02
N VAL A 263 -2.04 0.84 -4.32
CA VAL A 263 -3.04 0.87 -5.41
C VAL A 263 -3.08 2.24 -6.10
N CYS A 264 -3.05 2.23 -7.43
CA CYS A 264 -3.34 3.43 -8.21
C CYS A 264 -4.05 3.09 -9.52
N ARG A 265 -4.56 4.12 -10.19
CA ARG A 265 -5.26 4.00 -11.47
C ARG A 265 -4.71 4.99 -12.48
N ASP A 266 -4.43 4.53 -13.70
CA ASP A 266 -4.02 5.40 -14.80
C ASP A 266 -5.21 6.06 -15.54
N ASP A 267 -4.88 6.93 -16.46
CA ASP A 267 -5.84 7.67 -17.30
C ASP A 267 -6.54 6.78 -18.35
N GLU A 268 -5.99 5.61 -18.66
CA GLU A 268 -6.58 4.62 -19.55
C GLU A 268 -7.53 3.65 -18.80
N GLY A 269 -7.57 3.73 -17.47
CA GLY A 269 -8.41 2.91 -16.60
C GLY A 269 -7.81 1.56 -16.28
N TYR A 270 -6.51 1.43 -16.31
CA TYR A 270 -5.82 0.30 -15.70
C TYR A 270 -5.56 0.58 -14.23
N LEU A 271 -5.74 -0.44 -13.43
CA LEU A 271 -5.44 -0.45 -12.01
C LEU A 271 -4.13 -1.21 -11.81
N TYR A 272 -3.27 -0.65 -10.96
CA TYR A 272 -2.01 -1.24 -10.56
C TYR A 272 -2.05 -1.48 -9.06
N ILE A 273 -1.62 -2.67 -8.64
CA ILE A 273 -1.68 -3.13 -7.25
C ILE A 273 -0.28 -3.61 -6.87
N ALA A 274 0.38 -2.92 -5.97
CA ALA A 274 1.63 -3.35 -5.37
C ALA A 274 1.31 -4.36 -4.25
N GLN A 275 2.16 -5.37 -4.09
CA GLN A 275 1.96 -6.45 -3.14
C GLN A 275 3.23 -6.68 -2.33
N ASP A 276 3.12 -6.74 -1.01
CA ASP A 276 4.24 -6.96 -0.09
C ASP A 276 4.96 -8.29 -0.38
N GLY A 277 4.23 -9.36 -0.63
CA GLY A 277 4.79 -10.64 -1.08
C GLY A 277 5.55 -10.60 -2.41
N GLY A 278 5.66 -9.42 -3.02
CA GLY A 278 6.34 -9.13 -4.29
C GLY A 278 5.39 -9.12 -5.49
N GLY A 279 5.74 -8.28 -6.46
CA GLY A 279 5.01 -8.13 -7.71
C GLY A 279 4.08 -6.92 -7.76
N ILE A 280 3.81 -6.48 -9.00
CA ILE A 280 2.87 -5.39 -9.30
C ILE A 280 1.83 -5.93 -10.27
N ILE A 281 0.61 -6.12 -9.79
CA ILE A 281 -0.50 -6.60 -10.62
C ILE A 281 -1.05 -5.45 -11.45
N LYS A 282 -1.23 -5.67 -12.75
CA LYS A 282 -1.93 -4.76 -13.65
C LYS A 282 -3.23 -5.40 -14.14
N VAL A 283 -4.36 -4.73 -13.93
CA VAL A 283 -5.67 -5.20 -14.39
C VAL A 283 -6.44 -4.07 -15.07
N LYS A 284 -7.36 -4.41 -15.97
CA LYS A 284 -8.33 -3.45 -16.48
C LYS A 284 -9.46 -3.31 -15.48
N ASP A 285 -9.67 -2.10 -14.96
CA ASP A 285 -10.79 -1.79 -14.08
C ASP A 285 -12.08 -1.63 -14.90
N LEU A 286 -13.07 -2.48 -14.65
CA LEU A 286 -14.35 -2.49 -15.36
C LEU A 286 -15.49 -1.84 -14.55
N ARG A 287 -15.16 -1.14 -13.46
CA ARG A 287 -16.19 -0.38 -12.72
C ARG A 287 -16.77 0.73 -13.58
N PRO A 288 -18.10 0.96 -13.53
CA PRO A 288 -18.71 2.10 -14.20
C PRO A 288 -18.19 3.41 -13.56
N ARG A 289 -17.90 4.39 -14.39
CA ARG A 289 -17.49 5.75 -13.99
C ARG A 289 -18.68 6.72 -14.08
#